data_56092858630a56813e53d226f7c4ca52
#
_entry.id   56092858630a56813e53d226f7c4ca52
#
_cell.length_a   1.000
_cell.length_b   1.000
_cell.length_c   1.000
_cell.angle_alpha   90.00
_cell.angle_beta   90.00
_cell.angle_gamma   90.00
#
_symmetry.space_group_name_H-M   'P 1'
#
loop_
_entity.id
_entity.type
_entity.pdbx_description
1 polymer ?
#
loop_
_entity_poly.entity_id
_entity_poly.type
_entity_poly.pdbx_seq_one_letter_code
_entity_poly.pdbx_strand_id
1 'polypeptide(L)'
;MDKVDGVVIGAGVVGLAVARALIQAAPESSREWLVLDAADAIGTGTSSRNSEVIHAGIYYPPGSLKAQLCVQGLRMLYAYAAERGVSHQRCGKLIVATHVDQRPALDALLRKAHANGVTDVVMLTAEQAQAMEPALSCVAALHSPSTGIVDSHGLMLSLQGDFENAGGLVALNATVVSAVCREDGIVLRMADGSELLAQTVVNAAGLTAPWLAKHFEGLAAQHVPQAYFAKGNYFTLSGKSPFSHLIYPVPEAAGLGVHLTLDLGGQAKFGPDVQWVDGPDDLVVSVAHEQVFYNAVRKYWPALSEGALQAGYAGIRPKISGPNDAAADFCIQGPAVHGVKGLVNLFGIESPGLTSA
;
A
#
# COMPACT_ATOMS: atom_id res chain seq x y z
N MET A 1 -31.84 15.35 -8.47
CA MET A 1 -30.60 14.91 -7.76
C MET A 1 -30.92 13.62 -7.03
N ASP A 2 -30.23 12.56 -7.40
CA ASP A 2 -30.39 11.25 -6.79
C ASP A 2 -29.84 11.25 -5.37
N LYS A 3 -30.33 10.32 -4.52
CA LYS A 3 -29.91 10.21 -3.12
C LYS A 3 -29.46 8.78 -2.86
N VAL A 4 -28.35 8.63 -2.13
CA VAL A 4 -27.81 7.34 -1.73
C VAL A 4 -27.37 7.36 -0.26
N ASP A 5 -27.25 6.18 0.35
CA ASP A 5 -26.79 6.06 1.74
C ASP A 5 -25.30 6.36 1.86
N GLY A 6 -24.50 5.89 0.90
CA GLY A 6 -23.09 6.12 0.97
C GLY A 6 -22.35 6.06 -0.37
N VAL A 7 -21.25 6.80 -0.40
CA VAL A 7 -20.31 6.80 -1.54
C VAL A 7 -18.89 6.62 -1.03
N VAL A 8 -18.17 5.72 -1.66
CA VAL A 8 -16.70 5.61 -1.53
C VAL A 8 -16.09 6.12 -2.83
N ILE A 9 -15.21 7.13 -2.74
CA ILE A 9 -14.52 7.70 -3.90
C ILE A 9 -13.15 7.04 -4.03
N GLY A 10 -12.98 6.29 -5.12
CA GLY A 10 -11.79 5.52 -5.44
C GLY A 10 -12.00 4.00 -5.32
N ALA A 11 -11.86 3.29 -6.44
CA ALA A 11 -11.96 1.83 -6.55
C ALA A 11 -10.58 1.14 -6.48
N GLY A 12 -9.64 1.70 -5.71
CA GLY A 12 -8.42 1.01 -5.30
C GLY A 12 -8.69 0.01 -4.17
N VAL A 13 -7.68 -0.78 -3.79
CA VAL A 13 -7.82 -1.82 -2.75
C VAL A 13 -8.42 -1.28 -1.44
N VAL A 14 -8.01 -0.08 -1.01
CA VAL A 14 -8.52 0.53 0.23
C VAL A 14 -9.99 0.92 0.08
N GLY A 15 -10.37 1.57 -1.02
CA GLY A 15 -11.76 1.96 -1.25
C GLY A 15 -12.69 0.77 -1.35
N LEU A 16 -12.30 -0.28 -2.08
CA LEU A 16 -13.09 -1.51 -2.21
C LEU A 16 -13.24 -2.26 -0.88
N ALA A 17 -12.16 -2.35 -0.08
CA ALA A 17 -12.22 -2.97 1.24
C ALA A 17 -13.14 -2.21 2.19
N VAL A 18 -13.05 -0.87 2.20
CA VAL A 18 -13.92 0.01 3.00
C VAL A 18 -15.38 -0.10 2.54
N ALA A 19 -15.64 -0.06 1.24
CA ALA A 19 -16.99 -0.17 0.69
C ALA A 19 -17.64 -1.51 1.09
N ARG A 20 -16.89 -2.62 0.92
CA ARG A 20 -17.32 -3.94 1.36
C ARG A 20 -17.66 -3.97 2.85
N ALA A 21 -16.79 -3.45 3.70
CA ALA A 21 -17.00 -3.44 5.15
C ALA A 21 -18.23 -2.61 5.55
N LEU A 22 -18.41 -1.45 4.93
CA LEU A 22 -19.54 -0.54 5.23
C LEU A 22 -20.88 -1.14 4.81
N ILE A 23 -20.99 -1.70 3.59
CA ILE A 23 -22.25 -2.28 3.13
C ILE A 23 -22.62 -3.54 3.93
N GLN A 24 -21.65 -4.34 4.34
CA GLN A 24 -21.89 -5.52 5.19
C GLN A 24 -22.31 -5.15 6.61
N ALA A 25 -21.83 -4.02 7.14
CA ALA A 25 -22.22 -3.52 8.44
C ALA A 25 -23.56 -2.75 8.42
N ALA A 26 -24.00 -2.25 7.24
CA ALA A 26 -25.21 -1.50 7.11
C ALA A 26 -26.46 -2.40 7.21
N PRO A 27 -27.57 -1.93 7.83
CA PRO A 27 -28.84 -2.62 7.79
C PRO A 27 -29.34 -2.70 6.34
N GLU A 28 -30.17 -3.72 6.02
CA GLU A 28 -30.67 -3.93 4.64
C GLU A 28 -31.42 -2.73 4.07
N SER A 29 -32.09 -1.96 4.91
CA SER A 29 -32.78 -0.72 4.52
C SER A 29 -31.86 0.46 4.18
N SER A 30 -30.54 0.33 4.31
CA SER A 30 -29.55 1.41 4.12
C SER A 30 -28.31 0.87 3.37
N ARG A 31 -28.55 0.19 2.24
CA ARG A 31 -27.50 -0.43 1.42
C ARG A 31 -27.37 0.18 0.03
N GLU A 32 -27.86 1.38 -0.15
CA GLU A 32 -27.67 2.11 -1.41
C GLU A 32 -26.28 2.75 -1.42
N TRP A 33 -25.26 1.90 -1.64
CA TRP A 33 -23.84 2.27 -1.60
C TRP A 33 -23.21 2.22 -2.97
N LEU A 34 -22.43 3.26 -3.29
CA LEU A 34 -21.68 3.36 -4.55
C LEU A 34 -20.19 3.42 -4.27
N VAL A 35 -19.40 2.81 -5.16
CA VAL A 35 -17.98 3.13 -5.34
C VAL A 35 -17.84 3.88 -6.64
N LEU A 36 -17.28 5.09 -6.62
CA LEU A 36 -17.04 5.91 -7.80
C LEU A 36 -15.54 5.97 -8.11
N ASP A 37 -15.16 5.68 -9.35
CA ASP A 37 -13.77 5.86 -9.80
C ASP A 37 -13.70 6.63 -11.11
N ALA A 38 -12.71 7.51 -11.22
CA ALA A 38 -12.46 8.30 -12.42
C ALA A 38 -11.92 7.46 -13.58
N ALA A 39 -11.30 6.31 -13.29
CA ALA A 39 -10.72 5.42 -14.29
C ALA A 39 -11.77 4.51 -14.92
N ASP A 40 -11.37 3.86 -16.01
CA ASP A 40 -12.17 2.87 -16.75
C ASP A 40 -12.08 1.45 -16.17
N ALA A 41 -11.25 1.25 -15.13
CA ALA A 41 -11.11 -0.02 -14.42
C ALA A 41 -10.76 0.21 -12.94
N ILE A 42 -11.04 -0.80 -12.10
CA ILE A 42 -10.64 -0.78 -10.69
C ILE A 42 -9.12 -0.89 -10.55
N GLY A 43 -8.56 -0.29 -9.48
CA GLY A 43 -7.19 -0.51 -9.06
C GLY A 43 -6.09 0.04 -9.97
N THR A 44 -6.40 0.87 -10.96
CA THR A 44 -5.44 1.37 -11.97
C THR A 44 -4.34 2.28 -11.42
N GLY A 45 -4.52 2.83 -10.21
CA GLY A 45 -3.55 3.70 -9.54
C GLY A 45 -2.50 2.93 -8.73
N THR A 46 -2.20 3.40 -7.54
CA THR A 46 -1.18 2.83 -6.62
C THR A 46 -1.42 1.35 -6.31
N SER A 47 -2.69 0.89 -6.32
CA SER A 47 -3.07 -0.47 -5.96
C SER A 47 -2.55 -1.55 -6.92
N SER A 48 -2.29 -1.24 -8.19
CA SER A 48 -1.69 -2.15 -9.18
C SER A 48 -0.19 -1.93 -9.37
N ARG A 49 0.41 -0.93 -8.68
CA ARG A 49 1.80 -0.50 -8.90
C ARG A 49 2.59 -0.54 -7.60
N ASN A 50 2.56 -1.69 -6.94
CA ASN A 50 3.22 -1.95 -5.67
C ASN A 50 3.95 -3.30 -5.69
N SER A 51 4.55 -3.68 -4.56
CA SER A 51 5.33 -4.93 -4.45
C SER A 51 4.47 -6.16 -4.14
N GLU A 52 3.17 -6.03 -3.96
CA GLU A 52 2.22 -7.10 -3.61
C GLU A 52 2.55 -7.86 -2.32
N VAL A 53 3.28 -7.22 -1.42
CA VAL A 53 3.77 -7.84 -0.18
C VAL A 53 2.72 -7.74 0.92
N ILE A 54 2.41 -8.88 1.53
CA ILE A 54 1.71 -8.99 2.81
C ILE A 54 2.73 -8.73 3.91
N HIS A 55 2.74 -7.51 4.45
CA HIS A 55 3.69 -7.09 5.48
C HIS A 55 3.33 -7.61 6.86
N ALA A 56 4.34 -7.93 7.67
CA ALA A 56 4.13 -8.40 9.04
C ALA A 56 4.02 -7.29 10.11
N GLY A 57 4.37 -6.03 9.79
CA GLY A 57 4.29 -4.91 10.77
C GLY A 57 5.61 -4.56 11.46
N ILE A 58 6.75 -5.02 10.94
CA ILE A 58 8.08 -4.95 11.59
C ILE A 58 8.62 -3.51 11.72
N TYR A 59 8.41 -2.67 10.69
CA TYR A 59 9.13 -1.40 10.52
C TYR A 59 8.47 -0.20 11.19
N TYR A 60 7.17 -0.28 11.49
CA TYR A 60 6.38 0.88 11.86
C TYR A 60 6.57 1.26 13.35
N PRO A 61 6.46 2.53 13.71
CA PRO A 61 6.53 2.95 15.11
C PRO A 61 5.47 2.23 15.95
N PRO A 62 5.82 1.70 17.13
CA PRO A 62 4.84 1.09 18.02
C PRO A 62 3.70 2.06 18.36
N GLY A 63 2.46 1.57 18.33
CA GLY A 63 1.26 2.35 18.60
C GLY A 63 0.75 3.17 17.40
N SER A 64 1.49 3.26 16.28
CA SER A 64 0.99 3.91 15.07
C SER A 64 -0.15 3.14 14.41
N LEU A 65 -1.01 3.82 13.64
CA LEU A 65 -2.05 3.16 12.83
C LEU A 65 -1.43 2.18 11.83
N LYS A 66 -0.31 2.53 11.21
CA LYS A 66 0.44 1.63 10.32
C LYS A 66 0.82 0.32 11.02
N ALA A 67 1.29 0.37 12.27
CA ALA A 67 1.66 -0.83 13.01
C ALA A 67 0.43 -1.66 13.37
N GLN A 68 -0.59 -1.04 13.95
CA GLN A 68 -1.81 -1.72 14.42
C GLN A 68 -2.57 -2.37 13.26
N LEU A 69 -2.87 -1.57 12.22
CA LEU A 69 -3.65 -2.04 11.07
C LEU A 69 -2.88 -3.06 10.23
N CYS A 70 -1.53 -2.95 10.13
CA CYS A 70 -0.73 -3.94 9.43
C CYS A 70 -0.76 -5.32 10.13
N VAL A 71 -0.57 -5.36 11.44
CA VAL A 71 -0.58 -6.62 12.21
C VAL A 71 -1.96 -7.27 12.20
N GLN A 72 -3.02 -6.48 12.32
CA GLN A 72 -4.39 -6.96 12.22
C GLN A 72 -4.69 -7.41 10.79
N GLY A 73 -4.39 -6.56 9.81
CA GLY A 73 -4.65 -6.78 8.39
C GLY A 73 -3.94 -8.02 7.84
N LEU A 74 -2.70 -8.30 8.28
CA LEU A 74 -1.99 -9.52 7.89
C LEU A 74 -2.83 -10.79 8.17
N ARG A 75 -3.43 -10.87 9.36
CA ARG A 75 -4.24 -12.03 9.76
C ARG A 75 -5.54 -12.10 8.96
N MET A 76 -6.21 -10.95 8.82
CA MET A 76 -7.46 -10.84 8.08
C MET A 76 -7.26 -11.13 6.59
N LEU A 77 -6.20 -10.59 5.99
CA LEU A 77 -5.89 -10.78 4.58
C LEU A 77 -5.59 -12.25 4.23
N TYR A 78 -4.79 -12.95 5.04
CA TYR A 78 -4.57 -14.38 4.81
C TYR A 78 -5.85 -15.21 4.96
N ALA A 79 -6.68 -14.90 5.96
CA ALA A 79 -7.95 -15.58 6.16
C ALA A 79 -8.90 -15.33 4.98
N TYR A 80 -9.03 -14.07 4.56
CA TYR A 80 -9.86 -13.65 3.43
C TYR A 80 -9.38 -14.28 2.11
N ALA A 81 -8.09 -14.20 1.83
CA ALA A 81 -7.52 -14.75 0.62
C ALA A 81 -7.74 -16.28 0.51
N ALA A 82 -7.57 -17.00 1.63
CA ALA A 82 -7.84 -18.44 1.68
C ALA A 82 -9.34 -18.76 1.49
N GLU A 83 -10.24 -18.00 2.13
CA GLU A 83 -11.68 -18.17 2.02
C GLU A 83 -12.20 -17.91 0.61
N ARG A 84 -11.67 -16.88 -0.04
CA ARG A 84 -12.12 -16.40 -1.36
C ARG A 84 -11.32 -16.99 -2.53
N GLY A 85 -10.34 -17.84 -2.29
CA GLY A 85 -9.49 -18.40 -3.33
C GLY A 85 -8.59 -17.38 -4.02
N VAL A 86 -8.29 -16.25 -3.36
CA VAL A 86 -7.31 -15.28 -3.87
C VAL A 86 -5.91 -15.87 -3.75
N SER A 87 -5.18 -15.88 -4.87
CA SER A 87 -3.83 -16.44 -4.91
C SER A 87 -2.89 -15.67 -3.99
N HIS A 88 -2.20 -16.39 -3.10
CA HIS A 88 -1.24 -15.82 -2.16
C HIS A 88 -0.21 -16.86 -1.74
N GLN A 89 0.93 -16.41 -1.22
CA GLN A 89 1.98 -17.30 -0.74
C GLN A 89 2.67 -16.72 0.50
N ARG A 90 2.84 -17.52 1.55
CA ARG A 90 3.72 -17.23 2.69
C ARG A 90 5.15 -17.62 2.35
N CYS A 91 5.81 -16.83 1.51
CA CYS A 91 7.18 -17.09 1.11
C CYS A 91 8.22 -16.70 2.17
N GLY A 92 7.82 -15.95 3.19
CA GLY A 92 8.74 -15.42 4.19
C GLY A 92 9.62 -14.28 3.66
N LYS A 93 10.34 -13.65 4.60
CA LYS A 93 11.25 -12.55 4.29
C LYS A 93 12.51 -12.64 5.15
N LEU A 94 13.67 -12.40 4.55
CA LEU A 94 14.93 -12.17 5.22
C LEU A 94 15.27 -10.67 5.21
N ILE A 95 15.42 -10.06 6.38
CA ILE A 95 15.94 -8.69 6.51
C ILE A 95 17.41 -8.83 6.83
N VAL A 96 18.28 -8.40 5.90
CA VAL A 96 19.69 -8.77 5.89
C VAL A 96 20.62 -7.61 6.21
N ALA A 97 21.60 -7.86 7.10
CA ALA A 97 22.77 -7.02 7.29
C ALA A 97 23.89 -7.52 6.38
N THR A 98 24.37 -6.70 5.48
CA THR A 98 25.48 -7.00 4.57
C THR A 98 26.82 -6.58 5.15
N HIS A 99 26.82 -5.79 6.22
CA HIS A 99 28.00 -5.33 6.93
C HIS A 99 27.82 -5.47 8.45
N VAL A 100 28.91 -5.69 9.18
CA VAL A 100 28.87 -5.92 10.63
C VAL A 100 28.26 -4.74 11.40
N ASP A 101 28.51 -3.53 10.94
CA ASP A 101 28.01 -2.29 11.55
C ASP A 101 26.47 -2.14 11.47
N GLN A 102 25.81 -2.95 10.64
CA GLN A 102 24.34 -2.97 10.50
C GLN A 102 23.65 -3.91 11.51
N ARG A 103 24.42 -4.77 12.25
CA ARG A 103 23.82 -5.69 13.24
C ARG A 103 22.98 -5.00 14.31
N PRO A 104 23.41 -3.85 14.91
CA PRO A 104 22.57 -3.14 15.87
C PRO A 104 21.21 -2.68 15.32
N ALA A 105 21.11 -2.42 14.01
CA ALA A 105 19.85 -2.08 13.36
C ALA A 105 18.91 -3.29 13.26
N LEU A 106 19.43 -4.51 13.02
CA LEU A 106 18.62 -5.74 13.11
C LEU A 106 18.06 -5.95 14.53
N ASP A 107 18.89 -5.76 15.58
CA ASP A 107 18.43 -5.86 16.96
C ASP A 107 17.33 -4.85 17.29
N ALA A 108 17.46 -3.61 16.78
CA ALA A 108 16.44 -2.57 16.94
C ALA A 108 15.14 -2.94 16.21
N LEU A 109 15.23 -3.49 14.99
CA LEU A 109 14.07 -3.96 14.23
C LEU A 109 13.38 -5.13 14.91
N LEU A 110 14.14 -6.08 15.48
CA LEU A 110 13.58 -7.21 16.23
C LEU A 110 12.78 -6.74 17.44
N ARG A 111 13.35 -5.83 18.24
CA ARG A 111 12.64 -5.22 19.38
C ARG A 111 11.37 -4.48 18.93
N LYS A 112 11.45 -3.73 17.83
CA LYS A 112 10.30 -3.02 17.27
C LYS A 112 9.20 -4.00 16.80
N ALA A 113 9.58 -5.07 16.10
CA ALA A 113 8.66 -6.12 15.68
C ALA A 113 7.90 -6.72 16.88
N HIS A 114 8.61 -7.10 17.94
CA HIS A 114 8.01 -7.63 19.16
C HIS A 114 7.10 -6.61 19.84
N ALA A 115 7.48 -5.33 19.90
CA ALA A 115 6.65 -4.27 20.46
C ALA A 115 5.34 -4.06 19.65
N ASN A 116 5.35 -4.38 18.35
CA ASN A 116 4.16 -4.37 17.50
C ASN A 116 3.34 -5.68 17.55
N GLY A 117 3.76 -6.66 18.35
CA GLY A 117 3.08 -7.97 18.48
C GLY A 117 3.46 -8.98 17.37
N VAL A 118 4.53 -8.71 16.61
CA VAL A 118 5.08 -9.64 15.61
C VAL A 118 6.13 -10.49 16.29
N THR A 119 5.72 -11.63 16.86
CA THR A 119 6.54 -12.43 17.77
C THR A 119 7.27 -13.61 17.09
N ASP A 120 6.96 -13.87 15.81
CA ASP A 120 7.54 -14.96 15.02
C ASP A 120 8.83 -14.58 14.28
N VAL A 121 9.27 -13.32 14.40
CA VAL A 121 10.53 -12.85 13.82
C VAL A 121 11.70 -13.33 14.67
N VAL A 122 12.68 -13.95 14.03
CA VAL A 122 13.87 -14.50 14.69
C VAL A 122 15.16 -14.01 14.07
N MET A 123 16.20 -13.87 14.90
CA MET A 123 17.56 -13.56 14.44
C MET A 123 18.23 -14.82 13.90
N LEU A 124 18.89 -14.69 12.76
CA LEU A 124 19.69 -15.74 12.13
C LEU A 124 21.17 -15.34 12.06
N THR A 125 22.06 -16.32 12.19
CA THR A 125 23.46 -16.15 11.80
C THR A 125 23.60 -16.11 10.28
N ALA A 126 24.78 -15.73 9.78
CA ALA A 126 25.07 -15.76 8.34
C ALA A 126 24.89 -17.18 7.76
N GLU A 127 25.37 -18.20 8.46
CA GLU A 127 25.32 -19.60 8.04
C GLU A 127 23.84 -20.09 7.96
N GLN A 128 23.01 -19.71 8.94
CA GLN A 128 21.60 -20.07 8.95
C GLN A 128 20.85 -19.40 7.79
N ALA A 129 21.12 -18.12 7.54
CA ALA A 129 20.51 -17.40 6.43
C ALA A 129 20.94 -17.97 5.06
N GLN A 130 22.24 -18.31 4.91
CA GLN A 130 22.77 -18.93 3.70
C GLN A 130 22.27 -20.37 3.49
N ALA A 131 22.00 -21.11 4.56
CA ALA A 131 21.37 -22.43 4.45
C ALA A 131 19.93 -22.33 3.89
N MET A 132 19.21 -21.25 4.17
CA MET A 132 17.89 -20.97 3.58
C MET A 132 18.00 -20.44 2.14
N GLU A 133 18.97 -19.57 1.89
CA GLU A 133 19.18 -18.89 0.60
C GLU A 133 20.66 -18.93 0.21
N PRO A 134 21.11 -19.97 -0.51
CA PRO A 134 22.54 -20.19 -0.81
C PRO A 134 23.22 -19.06 -1.61
N ALA A 135 22.45 -18.29 -2.39
CA ALA A 135 22.96 -17.15 -3.15
C ALA A 135 23.13 -15.87 -2.31
N LEU A 136 22.62 -15.87 -1.07
CA LEU A 136 22.63 -14.70 -0.20
C LEU A 136 24.01 -14.46 0.40
N SER A 137 24.46 -13.20 0.37
CA SER A 137 25.63 -12.70 1.09
C SER A 137 25.17 -11.76 2.22
N CYS A 138 25.37 -12.17 3.47
CA CYS A 138 25.05 -11.36 4.64
C CYS A 138 25.93 -11.75 5.83
N VAL A 139 25.95 -10.90 6.86
CA VAL A 139 26.65 -11.17 8.15
C VAL A 139 25.67 -11.57 9.25
N ALA A 140 24.38 -11.27 9.09
CA ALA A 140 23.26 -11.69 9.94
C ALA A 140 21.95 -11.35 9.21
N ALA A 141 20.84 -11.96 9.65
CA ALA A 141 19.52 -11.65 9.13
C ALA A 141 18.43 -11.76 10.21
N LEU A 142 17.28 -11.11 9.97
CA LEU A 142 16.03 -11.45 10.64
C LEU A 142 15.17 -12.25 9.66
N HIS A 143 14.61 -13.35 10.12
CA HIS A 143 13.61 -14.11 9.37
C HIS A 143 12.21 -13.76 9.87
N SER A 144 11.34 -13.37 8.95
CA SER A 144 9.91 -13.09 9.17
C SER A 144 9.08 -14.11 8.38
N PRO A 145 8.69 -15.23 8.98
CA PRO A 145 7.97 -16.30 8.28
C PRO A 145 6.54 -15.94 7.91
N SER A 146 5.92 -14.99 8.60
CA SER A 146 4.55 -14.53 8.34
C SER A 146 4.43 -13.56 7.16
N THR A 147 5.54 -12.96 6.70
CA THR A 147 5.53 -12.13 5.50
C THR A 147 5.24 -12.98 4.25
N GLY A 148 4.49 -12.43 3.31
CA GLY A 148 4.17 -13.13 2.06
C GLY A 148 3.84 -12.18 0.93
N ILE A 149 3.22 -12.73 -0.10
CA ILE A 149 2.76 -12.04 -1.30
C ILE A 149 1.34 -12.43 -1.64
N VAL A 150 0.62 -11.56 -2.33
CA VAL A 150 -0.77 -11.76 -2.75
C VAL A 150 -0.99 -11.24 -4.17
N ASP A 151 -1.87 -11.88 -4.91
CA ASP A 151 -2.43 -11.31 -6.14
C ASP A 151 -3.32 -10.11 -5.78
N SER A 152 -2.77 -8.91 -5.95
CA SER A 152 -3.47 -7.67 -5.61
C SER A 152 -4.68 -7.41 -6.51
N HIS A 153 -4.66 -7.86 -7.77
CA HIS A 153 -5.78 -7.75 -8.70
C HIS A 153 -6.89 -8.73 -8.34
N GLY A 154 -6.55 -9.99 -8.10
CA GLY A 154 -7.51 -11.00 -7.62
C GLY A 154 -8.14 -10.60 -6.29
N LEU A 155 -7.38 -9.97 -5.38
CA LEU A 155 -7.90 -9.41 -4.13
C LEU A 155 -8.93 -8.31 -4.40
N MET A 156 -8.61 -7.34 -5.25
CA MET A 156 -9.55 -6.25 -5.58
C MET A 156 -10.81 -6.75 -6.27
N LEU A 157 -10.70 -7.68 -7.21
CA LEU A 157 -11.86 -8.31 -7.86
C LEU A 157 -12.75 -9.06 -6.86
N SER A 158 -12.13 -9.75 -5.90
CA SER A 158 -12.87 -10.45 -4.84
C SER A 158 -13.61 -9.48 -3.91
N LEU A 159 -12.96 -8.37 -3.52
CA LEU A 159 -13.57 -7.31 -2.69
C LEU A 159 -14.72 -6.63 -3.43
N GLN A 160 -14.55 -6.34 -4.72
CA GLN A 160 -15.61 -5.82 -5.58
C GLN A 160 -16.80 -6.78 -5.65
N GLY A 161 -16.54 -8.06 -5.92
CA GLY A 161 -17.59 -9.07 -5.99
C GLY A 161 -18.37 -9.23 -4.69
N ASP A 162 -17.70 -9.19 -3.54
CA ASP A 162 -18.36 -9.20 -2.23
C ASP A 162 -19.23 -7.95 -2.01
N PHE A 163 -18.76 -6.77 -2.44
CA PHE A 163 -19.49 -5.52 -2.35
C PHE A 163 -20.74 -5.52 -3.23
N GLU A 164 -20.62 -5.94 -4.49
CA GLU A 164 -21.72 -6.02 -5.46
C GLU A 164 -22.74 -7.10 -5.08
N ASN A 165 -22.28 -8.25 -4.58
CA ASN A 165 -23.16 -9.31 -4.05
C ASN A 165 -23.98 -8.87 -2.83
N ALA A 166 -23.48 -7.86 -2.07
CA ALA A 166 -24.22 -7.26 -0.98
C ALA A 166 -25.19 -6.14 -1.44
N GLY A 167 -25.28 -5.86 -2.74
CA GLY A 167 -26.17 -4.87 -3.34
C GLY A 167 -25.50 -3.54 -3.69
N GLY A 168 -24.19 -3.39 -3.50
CA GLY A 168 -23.46 -2.20 -3.91
C GLY A 168 -23.23 -2.11 -5.41
N LEU A 169 -22.89 -0.92 -5.90
CA LEU A 169 -22.59 -0.67 -7.30
C LEU A 169 -21.25 0.04 -7.47
N VAL A 170 -20.38 -0.47 -8.36
CA VAL A 170 -19.15 0.21 -8.77
C VAL A 170 -19.38 0.95 -10.08
N ALA A 171 -19.25 2.28 -10.08
CA ALA A 171 -19.35 3.12 -11.25
C ALA A 171 -17.96 3.63 -11.65
N LEU A 172 -17.52 3.20 -12.82
CA LEU A 172 -16.26 3.61 -13.46
C LEU A 172 -16.50 4.81 -14.39
N ASN A 173 -15.43 5.51 -14.78
CA ASN A 173 -15.51 6.78 -15.53
C ASN A 173 -16.40 7.83 -14.81
N ALA A 174 -16.50 7.74 -13.49
CA ALA A 174 -17.32 8.57 -12.63
C ALA A 174 -16.44 9.51 -11.80
N THR A 175 -15.97 10.59 -12.42
CA THR A 175 -15.04 11.53 -11.82
C THR A 175 -15.75 12.52 -10.91
N VAL A 176 -15.52 12.42 -9.59
CA VAL A 176 -15.94 13.44 -8.62
C VAL A 176 -14.93 14.59 -8.66
N VAL A 177 -15.42 15.82 -8.87
CA VAL A 177 -14.57 17.02 -8.96
C VAL A 177 -14.66 17.93 -7.74
N SER A 178 -15.79 17.93 -7.03
CA SER A 178 -15.99 18.72 -5.81
C SER A 178 -17.16 18.17 -4.99
N ALA A 179 -17.32 18.70 -3.78
CA ALA A 179 -18.48 18.41 -2.95
C ALA A 179 -18.93 19.64 -2.14
N VAL A 180 -20.20 19.64 -1.74
CA VAL A 180 -20.76 20.61 -0.78
C VAL A 180 -21.26 19.83 0.43
N CYS A 181 -20.64 20.08 1.59
CA CYS A 181 -21.03 19.47 2.85
C CYS A 181 -22.19 20.26 3.46
N ARG A 182 -23.33 19.60 3.67
CA ARG A 182 -24.58 20.19 4.20
C ARG A 182 -25.05 19.42 5.44
N GLU A 183 -26.04 19.96 6.13
CA GLU A 183 -26.66 19.28 7.29
C GLU A 183 -27.42 18.00 6.88
N ASP A 184 -28.01 17.98 5.69
CA ASP A 184 -28.79 16.87 5.15
C ASP A 184 -28.00 15.84 4.36
N GLY A 185 -26.67 16.03 4.25
CA GLY A 185 -25.75 15.13 3.56
C GLY A 185 -24.68 15.87 2.77
N ILE A 186 -23.96 15.16 1.93
CA ILE A 186 -22.86 15.67 1.10
C ILE A 186 -23.28 15.58 -0.37
N VAL A 187 -23.34 16.71 -1.04
CA VAL A 187 -23.62 16.78 -2.49
C VAL A 187 -22.30 16.66 -3.24
N LEU A 188 -22.11 15.54 -3.92
CA LEU A 188 -20.99 15.31 -4.83
C LEU A 188 -21.31 15.91 -6.20
N ARG A 189 -20.34 16.58 -6.81
CA ARG A 189 -20.42 17.10 -8.18
C ARG A 189 -19.48 16.31 -9.07
N MET A 190 -20.02 15.82 -10.18
CA MET A 190 -19.31 15.01 -11.14
C MET A 190 -18.77 15.89 -12.28
N ALA A 191 -17.75 15.38 -12.98
CA ALA A 191 -17.14 16.09 -14.12
C ALA A 191 -18.11 16.32 -15.29
N ASP A 192 -19.13 15.48 -15.44
CA ASP A 192 -20.21 15.62 -16.45
C ASP A 192 -21.30 16.62 -16.05
N GLY A 193 -21.18 17.24 -14.87
CA GLY A 193 -22.13 18.20 -14.32
C GLY A 193 -23.29 17.58 -13.53
N SER A 194 -23.36 16.26 -13.42
CA SER A 194 -24.37 15.60 -12.57
C SER A 194 -24.05 15.79 -11.07
N GLU A 195 -25.09 15.70 -10.24
CA GLU A 195 -24.99 15.83 -8.78
C GLU A 195 -25.63 14.62 -8.09
N LEU A 196 -25.00 14.18 -6.99
CA LEU A 196 -25.46 13.07 -6.16
C LEU A 196 -25.42 13.47 -4.68
N LEU A 197 -26.50 13.27 -3.94
CA LEU A 197 -26.54 13.48 -2.49
C LEU A 197 -26.27 12.16 -1.77
N ALA A 198 -25.21 12.13 -0.99
CA ALA A 198 -24.84 10.98 -0.15
C ALA A 198 -24.93 11.34 1.35
N GLN A 199 -25.42 10.39 2.17
CA GLN A 199 -25.42 10.54 3.63
C GLN A 199 -24.02 10.34 4.22
N THR A 200 -23.24 9.44 3.62
CA THR A 200 -21.86 9.17 4.00
C THR A 200 -20.97 9.22 2.77
N VAL A 201 -19.83 9.89 2.88
CA VAL A 201 -18.80 9.93 1.83
C VAL A 201 -17.46 9.52 2.43
N VAL A 202 -16.80 8.55 1.81
CA VAL A 202 -15.44 8.16 2.13
C VAL A 202 -14.53 8.57 0.97
N ASN A 203 -13.62 9.50 1.22
CA ASN A 203 -12.60 9.90 0.27
C ASN A 203 -11.42 8.93 0.36
N ALA A 204 -11.41 7.92 -0.50
CA ALA A 204 -10.36 6.93 -0.67
C ALA A 204 -9.61 7.09 -2.01
N ALA A 205 -9.58 8.33 -2.54
CA ALA A 205 -9.05 8.67 -3.87
C ALA A 205 -7.50 8.61 -3.97
N GLY A 206 -6.81 8.02 -2.99
CA GLY A 206 -5.37 7.74 -3.03
C GLY A 206 -4.52 8.99 -3.27
N LEU A 207 -3.81 9.05 -4.40
CA LEU A 207 -2.92 10.16 -4.77
C LEU A 207 -3.65 11.50 -4.88
N THR A 208 -4.91 11.48 -5.28
CA THR A 208 -5.74 12.67 -5.48
C THR A 208 -6.60 13.03 -4.28
N ALA A 209 -6.63 12.21 -3.22
CA ALA A 209 -7.48 12.42 -2.06
C ALA A 209 -7.29 13.80 -1.39
N PRO A 210 -6.06 14.32 -1.17
CA PRO A 210 -5.87 15.66 -0.64
C PRO A 210 -6.32 16.76 -1.59
N TRP A 211 -6.12 16.58 -2.91
CA TRP A 211 -6.60 17.53 -3.91
C TRP A 211 -8.12 17.60 -3.90
N LEU A 212 -8.80 16.47 -3.92
CA LEU A 212 -10.26 16.40 -3.89
C LEU A 212 -10.82 17.03 -2.60
N ALA A 213 -10.22 16.75 -1.44
CA ALA A 213 -10.63 17.31 -0.16
C ALA A 213 -10.53 18.85 -0.11
N LYS A 214 -9.59 19.47 -0.84
CA LYS A 214 -9.51 20.94 -0.99
C LYS A 214 -10.74 21.54 -1.70
N HIS A 215 -11.47 20.73 -2.46
CA HIS A 215 -12.67 21.11 -3.20
C HIS A 215 -13.96 20.68 -2.48
N PHE A 216 -13.88 20.32 -1.19
CA PHE A 216 -15.04 20.04 -0.35
C PHE A 216 -15.42 21.30 0.40
N GLU A 217 -16.43 22.02 -0.12
CA GLU A 217 -17.03 23.18 0.54
C GLU A 217 -17.61 22.76 1.89
N GLY A 218 -17.25 23.46 2.96
CA GLY A 218 -17.61 23.12 4.34
C GLY A 218 -16.53 22.33 5.09
N LEU A 219 -15.48 21.83 4.43
CA LEU A 219 -14.31 21.26 5.08
C LEU A 219 -13.23 22.34 5.26
N ALA A 220 -12.83 22.61 6.51
CA ALA A 220 -11.81 23.60 6.79
C ALA A 220 -10.41 23.16 6.28
N ALA A 221 -9.70 24.07 5.61
CA ALA A 221 -8.43 23.79 4.94
C ALA A 221 -7.33 23.20 5.86
N GLN A 222 -7.39 23.50 7.16
CA GLN A 222 -6.46 22.94 8.16
C GLN A 222 -6.53 21.40 8.31
N HIS A 223 -7.62 20.79 7.87
CA HIS A 223 -7.82 19.34 7.89
C HIS A 223 -7.35 18.65 6.59
N VAL A 224 -6.86 19.41 5.63
CA VAL A 224 -6.40 18.87 4.35
C VAL A 224 -4.88 18.92 4.29
N PRO A 225 -4.19 17.76 4.35
CA PRO A 225 -2.73 17.73 4.31
C PRO A 225 -2.21 18.11 2.93
N GLN A 226 -0.95 18.59 2.89
CA GLN A 226 -0.23 18.76 1.63
C GLN A 226 0.07 17.39 1.02
N ALA A 227 -0.24 17.22 -0.27
CA ALA A 227 0.14 16.03 -1.02
C ALA A 227 1.60 16.11 -1.48
N TYR A 228 2.29 14.98 -1.40
CA TYR A 228 3.61 14.76 -1.96
C TYR A 228 3.63 13.42 -2.72
N PHE A 229 4.49 13.30 -3.71
CA PHE A 229 4.53 12.16 -4.60
C PHE A 229 5.92 11.52 -4.59
N ALA A 230 6.02 10.31 -4.06
CA ALA A 230 7.26 9.55 -4.03
C ALA A 230 7.16 8.37 -5.00
N LYS A 231 7.72 8.55 -6.19
CA LYS A 231 7.83 7.53 -7.22
C LYS A 231 8.81 6.44 -6.76
N GLY A 232 8.48 5.20 -7.04
CA GLY A 232 9.33 4.04 -6.87
C GLY A 232 9.49 3.31 -8.19
N ASN A 233 10.72 3.17 -8.64
CA ASN A 233 11.05 2.39 -9.83
C ASN A 233 11.22 0.92 -9.46
N TYR A 234 10.81 0.03 -10.36
CA TYR A 234 11.00 -1.41 -10.24
C TYR A 234 11.71 -1.95 -11.48
N PHE A 235 12.67 -2.82 -11.22
CA PHE A 235 13.33 -3.63 -12.25
C PHE A 235 13.00 -5.10 -12.02
N THR A 236 12.89 -5.86 -13.12
CA THR A 236 12.67 -7.30 -13.09
C THR A 236 13.96 -8.04 -13.42
N LEU A 237 14.13 -9.24 -12.89
CA LEU A 237 15.24 -10.11 -13.23
C LEU A 237 14.98 -10.78 -14.58
N SER A 238 15.93 -10.74 -15.50
CA SER A 238 15.94 -11.62 -16.67
C SER A 238 16.42 -13.01 -16.22
N GLY A 239 15.56 -14.02 -16.34
CA GLY A 239 15.84 -15.38 -15.92
C GLY A 239 15.23 -15.75 -14.56
N LYS A 240 15.65 -16.91 -14.03
CA LYS A 240 15.09 -17.49 -12.80
C LYS A 240 15.71 -16.83 -11.55
N SER A 241 14.87 -16.51 -10.58
CA SER A 241 15.33 -16.07 -9.26
C SER A 241 16.11 -17.17 -8.53
N PRO A 242 17.27 -16.85 -7.92
CA PRO A 242 17.96 -17.79 -7.05
C PRO A 242 17.37 -17.82 -5.62
N PHE A 243 16.43 -16.93 -5.32
CA PHE A 243 15.81 -16.77 -4.00
C PHE A 243 14.38 -17.30 -3.99
N SER A 244 14.00 -17.85 -2.85
CA SER A 244 12.66 -18.32 -2.53
C SER A 244 11.95 -17.44 -1.48
N HIS A 245 12.70 -16.62 -0.75
CA HIS A 245 12.24 -15.64 0.20
C HIS A 245 12.38 -14.22 -0.37
N LEU A 246 11.63 -13.26 0.20
CA LEU A 246 11.86 -11.84 -0.04
C LEU A 246 13.15 -11.42 0.67
N ILE A 247 14.03 -10.68 0.00
CA ILE A 247 15.30 -10.21 0.57
C ILE A 247 15.27 -8.69 0.71
N TYR A 248 15.32 -8.21 1.94
CA TYR A 248 15.29 -6.80 2.27
C TYR A 248 16.58 -6.40 2.99
N PRO A 249 17.43 -5.54 2.42
CA PRO A 249 18.54 -5.00 3.18
C PRO A 249 18.04 -4.18 4.37
N VAL A 250 18.84 -4.12 5.44
CA VAL A 250 18.59 -3.18 6.55
C VAL A 250 18.50 -1.76 5.99
N PRO A 251 17.50 -0.94 6.42
CA PRO A 251 17.43 0.45 6.02
C PRO A 251 18.73 1.22 6.33
N GLU A 252 19.27 1.89 5.32
CA GLU A 252 20.45 2.76 5.44
C GLU A 252 20.02 4.23 5.58
N ALA A 253 20.93 5.12 5.99
CA ALA A 253 20.63 6.54 6.13
C ALA A 253 20.14 7.20 4.82
N ALA A 254 20.51 6.65 3.67
CA ALA A 254 20.09 7.10 2.34
C ALA A 254 18.74 6.52 1.86
N GLY A 255 18.05 5.65 2.65
CA GLY A 255 16.77 5.07 2.27
C GLY A 255 16.59 3.62 2.70
N LEU A 256 15.49 2.99 2.23
CA LEU A 256 15.13 1.61 2.58
C LEU A 256 16.01 0.54 1.89
N GLY A 257 16.92 0.95 1.00
CA GLY A 257 17.65 0.03 0.12
C GLY A 257 16.75 -0.54 -1.00
N VAL A 258 17.34 -1.32 -1.91
CA VAL A 258 16.61 -2.00 -2.99
C VAL A 258 16.21 -3.38 -2.52
N HIS A 259 14.92 -3.61 -2.35
CA HIS A 259 14.35 -4.89 -1.95
C HIS A 259 14.32 -5.86 -3.14
N LEU A 260 14.47 -7.15 -2.89
CA LEU A 260 14.08 -8.21 -3.80
C LEU A 260 12.72 -8.75 -3.33
N THR A 261 11.75 -8.71 -4.21
CA THR A 261 10.43 -9.35 -4.04
C THR A 261 10.21 -10.40 -5.11
N LEU A 262 9.27 -11.29 -4.87
CA LEU A 262 8.86 -12.32 -5.82
C LEU A 262 7.40 -12.09 -6.17
N ASP A 263 7.03 -12.40 -7.41
CA ASP A 263 5.63 -12.60 -7.74
C ASP A 263 5.21 -14.07 -7.51
N LEU A 264 3.94 -14.37 -7.69
CA LEU A 264 3.42 -15.73 -7.50
C LEU A 264 3.95 -16.75 -8.52
N GLY A 265 4.55 -16.29 -9.63
CA GLY A 265 5.26 -17.10 -10.60
C GLY A 265 6.72 -17.35 -10.22
N GLY A 266 7.22 -16.74 -9.13
CA GLY A 266 8.61 -16.81 -8.71
C GLY A 266 9.56 -15.88 -9.46
N GLN A 267 9.05 -14.92 -10.26
CA GLN A 267 9.84 -13.90 -10.93
C GLN A 267 10.33 -12.87 -9.90
N ALA A 268 11.63 -12.61 -9.89
CA ALA A 268 12.18 -11.58 -9.00
C ALA A 268 11.97 -10.17 -9.55
N LYS A 269 11.55 -9.28 -8.65
CA LYS A 269 11.43 -7.83 -8.85
C LYS A 269 12.30 -7.11 -7.82
N PHE A 270 12.99 -6.07 -8.25
CA PHE A 270 13.85 -5.24 -7.41
C PHE A 270 13.26 -3.84 -7.26
N GLY A 271 13.21 -3.35 -6.05
CA GLY A 271 12.64 -2.05 -5.76
C GLY A 271 11.63 -2.08 -4.59
N PRO A 272 10.95 -0.98 -4.38
CA PRO A 272 11.15 0.29 -5.09
C PRO A 272 12.31 1.10 -4.51
N ASP A 273 12.88 1.99 -5.31
CA ASP A 273 13.65 3.14 -4.83
C ASP A 273 12.74 4.29 -4.37
N VAL A 274 13.31 5.47 -4.16
CA VAL A 274 12.54 6.69 -3.83
C VAL A 274 13.03 7.83 -4.72
N GLN A 275 12.12 8.31 -5.57
CA GLN A 275 12.31 9.49 -6.40
C GLN A 275 11.13 10.45 -6.16
N TRP A 276 11.40 11.65 -5.67
CA TRP A 276 10.38 12.67 -5.50
C TRP A 276 10.02 13.28 -6.86
N VAL A 277 8.72 13.41 -7.12
CA VAL A 277 8.15 13.95 -8.37
C VAL A 277 7.07 14.98 -8.06
N ASP A 278 6.77 15.85 -9.02
CA ASP A 278 5.85 16.96 -8.81
C ASP A 278 4.37 16.57 -8.92
N GLY A 279 4.07 15.39 -9.49
CA GLY A 279 2.69 14.97 -9.72
C GLY A 279 2.51 13.45 -9.77
N PRO A 280 1.24 12.99 -9.90
CA PRO A 280 0.89 11.57 -9.83
C PRO A 280 1.11 10.80 -11.14
N ASP A 281 1.52 11.46 -12.24
CA ASP A 281 1.41 10.91 -13.59
C ASP A 281 2.73 10.35 -14.15
N ASP A 282 3.88 10.62 -13.51
CA ASP A 282 5.17 10.09 -13.94
C ASP A 282 5.35 8.61 -13.55
N LEU A 283 4.85 7.73 -14.41
CA LEU A 283 4.91 6.27 -14.25
C LEU A 283 5.97 5.61 -15.14
N VAL A 284 6.86 6.40 -15.75
CA VAL A 284 7.97 5.89 -16.58
C VAL A 284 9.13 5.48 -15.69
N VAL A 285 9.64 4.26 -15.85
CA VAL A 285 10.82 3.79 -15.10
C VAL A 285 12.05 4.62 -15.49
N SER A 286 12.74 5.16 -14.50
CA SER A 286 13.98 5.87 -14.72
C SER A 286 15.15 4.90 -14.95
N VAL A 287 15.48 4.63 -16.20
CA VAL A 287 16.62 3.75 -16.57
C VAL A 287 17.98 4.29 -16.07
N ALA A 288 18.08 5.58 -15.79
CA ALA A 288 19.26 6.18 -15.19
C ALA A 288 19.55 5.65 -13.76
N HIS A 289 18.54 5.07 -13.10
CA HIS A 289 18.68 4.45 -11.78
C HIS A 289 19.17 3.01 -11.82
N GLU A 290 19.27 2.37 -12.98
CA GLU A 290 19.65 0.97 -13.13
C GLU A 290 20.96 0.64 -12.41
N GLN A 291 22.00 1.46 -12.57
CA GLN A 291 23.28 1.24 -11.90
C GLN A 291 23.19 1.35 -10.37
N VAL A 292 22.31 2.18 -9.86
CA VAL A 292 22.05 2.28 -8.40
C VAL A 292 21.45 0.96 -7.90
N PHE A 293 20.56 0.34 -8.68
CA PHE A 293 19.96 -0.96 -8.36
C PHE A 293 21.03 -2.06 -8.36
N TYR A 294 21.89 -2.14 -9.39
CA TYR A 294 23.02 -3.11 -9.39
C TYR A 294 23.90 -2.98 -8.16
N ASN A 295 24.30 -1.76 -7.82
CA ASN A 295 25.16 -1.50 -6.66
C ASN A 295 24.50 -1.90 -5.34
N ALA A 296 23.20 -1.65 -5.18
CA ALA A 296 22.45 -2.00 -3.99
C ALA A 296 22.22 -3.51 -3.87
N VAL A 297 21.81 -4.16 -4.95
CA VAL A 297 21.50 -5.60 -4.97
C VAL A 297 22.75 -6.44 -4.80
N ARG A 298 23.88 -6.06 -5.42
CA ARG A 298 25.15 -6.78 -5.31
C ARG A 298 25.72 -6.80 -3.88
N LYS A 299 25.26 -5.93 -2.98
CA LYS A 299 25.64 -6.01 -1.56
C LYS A 299 25.16 -7.31 -0.92
N TYR A 300 23.97 -7.78 -1.26
CA TYR A 300 23.41 -9.03 -0.72
C TYR A 300 23.37 -10.19 -1.73
N TRP A 301 23.51 -9.89 -3.02
CA TRP A 301 23.64 -10.89 -4.09
C TRP A 301 24.76 -10.53 -5.06
N PRO A 302 26.04 -10.82 -4.68
CA PRO A 302 27.21 -10.46 -5.49
C PRO A 302 27.25 -11.08 -6.89
N ALA A 303 26.58 -12.23 -7.07
CA ALA A 303 26.55 -12.95 -8.34
C ALA A 303 25.55 -12.38 -9.37
N LEU A 304 24.86 -11.27 -9.07
CA LEU A 304 23.98 -10.60 -10.04
C LEU A 304 24.77 -10.16 -11.28
N SER A 305 24.49 -10.80 -12.41
CA SER A 305 25.15 -10.53 -13.69
C SER A 305 24.80 -9.18 -14.26
N GLU A 306 25.72 -8.54 -14.97
CA GLU A 306 25.44 -7.33 -15.74
C GLU A 306 24.40 -7.61 -16.84
N GLY A 307 23.52 -6.63 -17.11
CA GLY A 307 22.44 -6.77 -18.10
C GLY A 307 21.26 -7.66 -17.66
N ALA A 308 21.28 -8.19 -16.42
CA ALA A 308 20.21 -9.05 -15.93
C ALA A 308 18.96 -8.29 -15.45
N LEU A 309 19.09 -6.99 -15.14
CA LEU A 309 17.97 -6.15 -14.76
C LEU A 309 17.29 -5.56 -16.00
N GLN A 310 15.97 -5.64 -16.02
CA GLN A 310 15.13 -5.05 -17.07
C GLN A 310 14.17 -4.05 -16.44
N ALA A 311 13.94 -2.90 -17.07
CA ALA A 311 12.95 -1.94 -16.60
C ALA A 311 11.58 -2.61 -16.51
N GLY A 312 10.98 -2.58 -15.32
CA GLY A 312 9.67 -3.15 -15.05
C GLY A 312 8.57 -2.08 -15.09
N TYR A 313 8.15 -1.62 -13.95
CA TYR A 313 7.12 -0.57 -13.80
C TYR A 313 7.53 0.45 -12.73
N ALA A 314 6.82 1.57 -12.70
CA ALA A 314 6.91 2.53 -11.61
C ALA A 314 5.54 2.71 -10.92
N GLY A 315 5.57 3.00 -9.64
CA GLY A 315 4.39 3.36 -8.85
C GLY A 315 4.65 4.60 -8.01
N ILE A 316 3.62 5.34 -7.67
CA ILE A 316 3.73 6.55 -6.86
C ILE A 316 3.03 6.34 -5.52
N ARG A 317 3.73 6.67 -4.43
CA ARG A 317 3.19 6.58 -3.06
C ARG A 317 2.47 7.88 -2.73
N PRO A 318 1.22 7.82 -2.20
CA PRO A 318 0.47 8.98 -1.73
C PRO A 318 1.03 9.45 -0.39
N LYS A 319 2.01 10.35 -0.40
CA LYS A 319 2.61 10.89 0.82
C LYS A 319 1.94 12.17 1.27
N ILE A 320 1.94 12.37 2.60
CA ILE A 320 1.48 13.60 3.28
C ILE A 320 2.60 14.21 4.14
N SER A 321 3.83 13.74 3.95
CA SER A 321 5.06 14.31 4.49
C SER A 321 6.07 14.46 3.37
N GLY A 322 6.82 15.57 3.36
CA GLY A 322 7.80 15.90 2.34
C GLY A 322 9.11 15.11 2.46
N PRO A 323 10.06 15.34 1.55
CA PRO A 323 11.32 14.60 1.50
C PRO A 323 12.21 14.74 2.73
N ASN A 324 12.08 15.85 3.46
CA ASN A 324 12.89 16.17 4.65
C ASN A 324 12.12 15.95 5.97
N ASP A 325 10.88 15.50 5.88
CA ASP A 325 10.03 15.29 7.05
C ASP A 325 10.15 13.85 7.56
N ALA A 326 9.82 13.65 8.83
CA ALA A 326 9.59 12.31 9.35
C ALA A 326 8.41 11.65 8.59
N ALA A 327 8.52 10.35 8.36
CA ALA A 327 7.45 9.61 7.69
C ALA A 327 6.14 9.72 8.48
N ALA A 328 5.09 10.22 7.83
CA ALA A 328 3.78 10.32 8.43
C ALA A 328 3.13 8.94 8.64
N ASP A 329 2.29 8.84 9.67
CA ASP A 329 1.37 7.73 9.84
C ASP A 329 0.19 7.85 8.86
N PHE A 330 -0.69 6.84 8.81
CA PHE A 330 -1.98 6.96 8.14
C PHE A 330 -2.79 8.08 8.77
N CYS A 331 -3.37 8.92 7.95
CA CYS A 331 -4.22 10.02 8.38
C CYS A 331 -5.67 9.71 8.02
N ILE A 332 -6.39 9.14 8.98
CA ILE A 332 -7.82 8.80 8.86
C ILE A 332 -8.60 9.82 9.67
N GLN A 333 -9.40 10.64 8.99
CA GLN A 333 -10.14 11.72 9.63
C GLN A 333 -11.64 11.55 9.40
N GLY A 334 -12.37 11.45 10.49
CA GLY A 334 -13.83 11.44 10.51
C GLY A 334 -14.42 12.71 11.15
N PRO A 335 -15.75 12.75 11.34
CA PRO A 335 -16.45 13.90 11.90
C PRO A 335 -15.92 14.39 13.26
N ALA A 336 -15.42 13.50 14.08
CA ALA A 336 -14.82 13.85 15.39
C ALA A 336 -13.56 14.74 15.25
N VAL A 337 -12.89 14.72 14.09
CA VAL A 337 -11.67 15.50 13.83
C VAL A 337 -12.01 16.82 13.14
N HIS A 338 -12.82 16.79 12.06
CA HIS A 338 -13.06 17.96 11.21
C HIS A 338 -14.48 18.53 11.31
N GLY A 339 -15.37 17.94 12.11
CA GLY A 339 -16.73 18.43 12.36
C GLY A 339 -17.74 18.20 11.23
N VAL A 340 -17.34 17.71 10.07
CA VAL A 340 -18.24 17.49 8.91
C VAL A 340 -18.92 16.14 9.05
N LYS A 341 -20.25 16.16 9.30
CA LYS A 341 -21.05 14.94 9.45
C LYS A 341 -21.03 14.11 8.16
N GLY A 342 -20.85 12.80 8.30
CA GLY A 342 -20.90 11.87 7.18
C GLY A 342 -19.62 11.82 6.31
N LEU A 343 -18.61 12.68 6.54
CA LEU A 343 -17.38 12.66 5.78
C LEU A 343 -16.28 11.85 6.50
N VAL A 344 -15.60 11.00 5.75
CA VAL A 344 -14.36 10.35 6.17
C VAL A 344 -13.30 10.57 5.10
N ASN A 345 -12.13 11.07 5.49
CA ASN A 345 -10.98 11.22 4.59
C ASN A 345 -9.88 10.21 4.95
N LEU A 346 -9.33 9.55 3.92
CA LEU A 346 -8.21 8.62 4.02
C LEU A 346 -7.00 9.21 3.29
N PHE A 347 -6.07 9.81 4.05
CA PHE A 347 -4.88 10.44 3.48
C PHE A 347 -3.61 9.66 3.81
N GLY A 348 -2.65 9.67 2.90
CA GLY A 348 -1.34 9.08 3.13
C GLY A 348 -1.36 7.55 3.30
N ILE A 349 -2.35 6.87 2.71
CA ILE A 349 -2.45 5.41 2.78
C ILE A 349 -1.47 4.79 1.77
N GLU A 350 -0.19 4.87 2.10
CA GLU A 350 0.91 4.19 1.40
C GLU A 350 1.18 2.80 2.02
N SER A 351 2.38 2.21 1.83
CA SER A 351 2.74 0.96 2.55
C SER A 351 2.63 1.16 4.07
N PRO A 352 1.91 0.27 4.77
CA PRO A 352 1.40 -1.06 4.39
C PRO A 352 -0.08 -1.09 3.93
N GLY A 353 -0.57 -0.09 3.22
CA GLY A 353 -1.97 0.07 2.85
C GLY A 353 -2.63 -1.18 2.25
N LEU A 354 -1.92 -1.92 1.38
CA LEU A 354 -2.43 -3.17 0.82
C LEU A 354 -2.72 -4.23 1.90
N THR A 355 -1.82 -4.36 2.87
CA THR A 355 -2.00 -5.33 3.97
C THR A 355 -3.06 -4.88 4.97
N SER A 356 -3.24 -3.56 5.11
CA SER A 356 -4.10 -2.91 6.13
C SER A 356 -5.52 -2.63 5.62
N ALA A 357 -5.80 -2.90 4.36
CA ALA A 357 -7.08 -2.64 3.70
C ALA A 357 -8.19 -3.60 4.13
#